data_d21f560a53e5aba8568605861d6b2563
#
_entry.id   d21f560a53e5aba8568605861d6b2563
#
_cell.length_a   1.000
_cell.length_b   1.000
_cell.length_c   1.000
_cell.angle_alpha   90.00
_cell.angle_beta   90.00
_cell.angle_gamma   90.00
#
_symmetry.space_group_name_H-M   'P 1'
#
loop_
_entity.id
_entity.type
_entity.pdbx_description
1 polymer ?
#
loop_
_entity_poly.entity_id
_entity_poly.type
_entity_poly.pdbx_seq_one_letter_code
_entity_poly.pdbx_strand_id
1 'polypeptide(L)'
;MIQRVQSIWLLMGFAVEVFMLCQCNMPIQYVTGAIALVCNIILMPLTIVTVFLYKHRRMQMKLCLLVVLFALIICVMWGSLWSMGSLQIDWKCVLPLLIIIFHILAYIGIRKDEKLVRSMDRIR
;
A
#
# COMPACT_ATOMS: atom_id res chain seq x y z
N MET A 1 21.70 5.11 5.95
CA MET A 1 21.46 5.10 4.50
C MET A 1 20.27 4.22 4.09
N ILE A 2 20.08 3.07 4.69
CA ILE A 2 18.98 2.13 4.33
C ILE A 2 17.59 2.74 4.62
N GLN A 3 17.43 3.55 5.65
CA GLN A 3 16.17 4.25 5.95
C GLN A 3 15.67 5.16 4.81
N ARG A 4 16.56 5.76 4.05
CA ARG A 4 16.17 6.61 2.90
C ARG A 4 15.53 5.81 1.78
N VAL A 5 16.04 4.60 1.53
CA VAL A 5 15.50 3.72 0.47
C VAL A 5 14.10 3.22 0.83
N GLN A 6 13.85 2.92 2.10
CA GLN A 6 12.51 2.50 2.58
C GLN A 6 11.48 3.61 2.41
N SER A 7 11.86 4.85 2.79
CA SER A 7 10.99 6.01 2.61
C SER A 7 10.67 6.27 1.13
N ILE A 8 11.63 6.00 0.22
CA ILE A 8 11.41 6.13 -1.22
C ILE A 8 10.33 5.14 -1.69
N TRP A 9 10.41 3.88 -1.26
CA TRP A 9 9.40 2.88 -1.64
C TRP A 9 8.01 3.24 -1.13
N LEU A 10 7.90 3.74 0.11
CA LEU A 10 6.63 4.20 0.68
C LEU A 10 6.08 5.43 -0.07
N LEU A 11 6.94 6.38 -0.43
CA LEU A 11 6.55 7.55 -1.22
C LEU A 11 6.10 7.17 -2.64
N MET A 12 6.77 6.20 -3.27
CA MET A 12 6.34 5.67 -4.56
C MET A 12 4.97 4.99 -4.46
N GLY A 13 4.74 4.19 -3.41
CA GLY A 13 3.43 3.61 -3.11
C GLY A 13 2.35 4.68 -2.96
N PHE A 14 2.62 5.72 -2.18
CA PHE A 14 1.72 6.85 -1.99
C PHE A 14 1.41 7.58 -3.31
N ALA A 15 2.41 7.82 -4.15
CA ALA A 15 2.20 8.45 -5.45
C ALA A 15 1.27 7.61 -6.35
N VAL A 16 1.40 6.29 -6.32
CA VAL A 16 0.51 5.38 -7.06
C VAL A 16 -0.91 5.41 -6.48
N GLU A 17 -1.08 5.51 -5.15
CA GLU A 17 -2.40 5.65 -4.50
C GLU A 17 -3.10 6.94 -4.93
N VAL A 18 -2.39 8.08 -4.92
CA VAL A 18 -2.91 9.36 -5.40
C VAL A 18 -3.30 9.28 -6.86
N PHE A 19 -2.42 8.72 -7.69
CA PHE A 19 -2.68 8.56 -9.12
C PHE A 19 -3.89 7.66 -9.38
N MET A 20 -4.04 6.58 -8.61
CA MET A 20 -5.18 5.69 -8.66
C MET A 20 -6.48 6.42 -8.34
N LEU A 21 -6.53 7.29 -7.31
CA LEU A 21 -7.70 8.09 -7.00
C LEU A 21 -8.06 9.06 -8.12
N CYS A 22 -7.07 9.71 -8.73
CA CYS A 22 -7.30 10.68 -9.81
C CYS A 22 -7.82 10.02 -11.10
N GLN A 23 -7.39 8.78 -11.38
CA GLN A 23 -7.73 8.09 -12.63
C GLN A 23 -8.90 7.12 -12.52
N CYS A 24 -9.31 6.77 -11.30
CA CYS A 24 -10.36 5.79 -11.08
C CYS A 24 -11.73 6.46 -11.08
N ASN A 25 -12.38 6.45 -12.24
CA ASN A 25 -13.84 6.60 -12.33
C ASN A 25 -14.49 5.29 -11.85
N MET A 26 -14.42 5.05 -10.51
CA MET A 26 -15.08 3.88 -9.93
C MET A 26 -16.59 3.98 -10.17
N PRO A 27 -17.25 2.93 -10.69
CA PRO A 27 -18.70 2.92 -10.82
C PRO A 27 -19.33 2.85 -9.42
N ILE A 28 -19.51 4.01 -8.80
CA ILE A 28 -20.07 4.18 -7.43
C ILE A 28 -21.48 3.58 -7.31
N GLN A 29 -22.17 3.45 -8.44
CA GLN A 29 -23.48 2.78 -8.51
C GLN A 29 -23.46 1.32 -8.04
N TYR A 30 -22.30 0.68 -8.04
CA TYR A 30 -22.13 -0.66 -7.48
C TYR A 30 -21.53 -0.57 -6.08
N VAL A 31 -22.08 -1.35 -5.15
CA VAL A 31 -21.61 -1.42 -3.76
C VAL A 31 -20.11 -1.76 -3.70
N THR A 32 -19.66 -2.65 -4.58
CA THR A 32 -18.24 -3.04 -4.69
C THR A 32 -17.34 -1.88 -5.10
N GLY A 33 -17.79 -1.02 -6.02
CA GLY A 33 -17.07 0.18 -6.43
C GLY A 33 -16.98 1.21 -5.30
N ALA A 34 -18.06 1.41 -4.56
CA ALA A 34 -18.10 2.29 -3.40
C ALA A 34 -17.15 1.82 -2.29
N ILE A 35 -17.12 0.51 -1.99
CA ILE A 35 -16.20 -0.08 -1.01
C ILE A 35 -14.74 0.12 -1.44
N ALA A 36 -14.42 -0.14 -2.70
CA ALA A 36 -13.07 0.05 -3.23
C ALA A 36 -12.60 1.50 -3.12
N LEU A 37 -13.49 2.46 -3.37
CA LEU A 37 -13.20 3.89 -3.24
C LEU A 37 -12.95 4.28 -1.79
N VAL A 38 -13.79 3.84 -0.86
CA VAL A 38 -13.62 4.09 0.59
C VAL A 38 -12.31 3.49 1.08
N CYS A 39 -11.98 2.25 0.69
CA CYS A 39 -10.70 1.63 1.04
C CYS A 39 -9.52 2.45 0.52
N ASN A 40 -9.59 2.99 -0.68
CA ASN A 40 -8.53 3.81 -1.26
C ASN A 40 -8.35 5.14 -0.51
N ILE A 41 -9.45 5.80 -0.12
CA ILE A 41 -9.41 7.03 0.70
C ILE A 41 -8.77 6.75 2.08
N ILE A 42 -9.01 5.58 2.66
CA ILE A 42 -8.41 5.19 3.95
C ILE A 42 -6.92 4.86 3.79
N LEU A 43 -6.50 4.29 2.65
CA LEU A 43 -5.11 3.96 2.39
C LEU A 43 -4.18 5.18 2.44
N MET A 44 -4.59 6.30 1.85
CA MET A 44 -3.75 7.50 1.75
C MET A 44 -3.21 7.99 3.11
N PRO A 45 -4.07 8.30 4.10
CA PRO A 45 -3.57 8.75 5.40
C PRO A 45 -2.78 7.65 6.12
N LEU A 46 -3.13 6.39 5.91
CA LEU A 46 -2.43 5.26 6.49
C LEU A 46 -0.99 5.16 5.98
N THR A 47 -0.77 5.34 4.68
CA THR A 47 0.57 5.36 4.07
C THR A 47 1.37 6.57 4.54
N ILE A 48 0.76 7.75 4.65
CA ILE A 48 1.42 8.95 5.20
C ILE A 48 1.89 8.69 6.64
N VAL A 49 1.00 8.17 7.49
CA VAL A 49 1.35 7.83 8.88
C VAL A 49 2.51 6.83 8.93
N THR A 50 2.54 5.85 8.03
CA THR A 50 3.63 4.86 7.94
C THR A 50 4.98 5.53 7.64
N VAL A 51 5.00 6.54 6.78
CA VAL A 51 6.21 7.31 6.47
C VAL A 51 6.71 8.06 7.70
N PHE A 52 5.81 8.69 8.47
CA PHE A 52 6.19 9.46 9.67
C PHE A 52 6.59 8.58 10.86
N LEU A 53 6.14 7.33 10.91
CA LEU A 53 6.49 6.39 11.99
C LEU A 53 7.89 5.76 11.85
N TYR A 54 8.82 6.40 11.17
CA TYR A 54 10.19 5.90 10.97
C TYR A 54 10.95 5.61 12.28
N LYS A 55 10.58 6.25 13.40
CA LYS A 55 11.17 6.00 14.74
C LYS A 55 10.67 4.69 15.37
N HIS A 56 9.42 4.28 15.07
CA HIS A 56 8.77 3.11 15.65
C HIS A 56 8.65 1.98 14.61
N ARG A 57 9.79 1.35 14.26
CA ARG A 57 9.89 0.34 13.20
C ARG A 57 8.89 -0.82 13.32
N ARG A 58 8.61 -1.28 14.54
CA ARG A 58 7.63 -2.36 14.77
C ARG A 58 6.21 -1.94 14.39
N MET A 59 5.83 -0.71 14.72
CA MET A 59 4.52 -0.17 14.33
C MET A 59 4.46 0.06 12.83
N GLN A 60 5.53 0.59 12.25
CA GLN A 60 5.66 0.79 10.80
C GLN A 60 5.46 -0.52 10.01
N MET A 61 6.08 -1.64 10.46
CA MET A 61 5.88 -2.95 9.83
C MET A 61 4.42 -3.42 9.88
N LYS A 62 3.74 -3.23 11.02
CA LYS A 62 2.32 -3.60 11.15
C LYS A 62 1.44 -2.77 10.23
N LEU A 63 1.71 -1.46 10.12
CA LEU A 63 0.97 -0.57 9.22
C LEU A 63 1.21 -0.92 7.75
N CYS A 64 2.45 -1.25 7.35
CA CYS A 64 2.72 -1.73 5.98
C CYS A 64 1.91 -2.98 5.64
N LEU A 65 1.82 -3.95 6.56
CA LEU A 65 1.00 -5.15 6.36
C LEU A 65 -0.48 -4.82 6.24
N LEU A 66 -0.95 -3.87 7.04
CA LEU A 66 -2.34 -3.42 7.01
C LEU A 66 -2.66 -2.72 5.68
N VAL A 67 -1.75 -1.90 5.15
CA VAL A 67 -1.88 -1.29 3.81
C VAL A 67 -1.94 -2.37 2.72
N VAL A 68 -1.07 -3.38 2.78
CA VAL A 68 -1.10 -4.51 1.83
C VAL A 68 -2.44 -5.25 1.89
N LEU A 69 -2.99 -5.45 3.08
CA LEU A 69 -4.29 -6.10 3.25
C LEU A 69 -5.43 -5.30 2.60
N PHE A 70 -5.49 -3.98 2.82
CA PHE A 70 -6.46 -3.12 2.14
C PHE A 70 -6.28 -3.10 0.62
N ALA A 71 -5.04 -3.06 0.14
CA ALA A 71 -4.74 -3.11 -1.29
C ALA A 71 -5.19 -4.45 -1.93
N LEU A 72 -5.06 -5.57 -1.20
CA LEU A 72 -5.62 -6.86 -1.64
C LEU A 72 -7.14 -6.83 -1.74
N ILE A 73 -7.83 -6.21 -0.78
CA ILE A 73 -9.28 -6.03 -0.83
C ILE A 73 -9.66 -5.25 -2.10
N ILE A 74 -8.94 -4.16 -2.39
CA ILE A 74 -9.18 -3.37 -3.61
C ILE A 74 -8.98 -4.23 -4.86
N CYS A 75 -7.93 -5.06 -4.93
CA CYS A 75 -7.71 -5.99 -6.05
C CYS A 75 -8.88 -6.94 -6.26
N VAL A 76 -9.40 -7.52 -5.17
CA VAL A 76 -10.55 -8.44 -5.23
C VAL A 76 -11.80 -7.71 -5.70
N MET A 77 -12.05 -6.49 -5.20
CA MET A 77 -13.19 -5.67 -5.62
C MET A 77 -13.12 -5.32 -7.12
N TRP A 78 -11.95 -4.96 -7.61
CA TRP A 78 -11.72 -4.72 -9.04
C TRP A 78 -11.96 -5.96 -9.89
N GLY A 79 -11.47 -7.11 -9.45
CA GLY A 79 -11.70 -8.39 -10.10
C GLY A 79 -13.18 -8.77 -10.18
N SER A 80 -13.95 -8.50 -9.12
CA SER A 80 -15.41 -8.76 -9.11
C SER A 80 -16.18 -7.82 -10.05
N LEU A 81 -15.81 -6.55 -10.14
CA LEU A 81 -16.41 -5.59 -11.07
C LEU A 81 -16.12 -5.97 -12.51
N TRP A 82 -14.93 -6.48 -12.79
CA TRP A 82 -14.59 -7.01 -14.10
C TRP A 82 -15.41 -8.24 -14.47
N SER A 83 -15.56 -9.20 -13.58
CA SER A 83 -16.36 -10.41 -13.81
C SER A 83 -17.84 -10.10 -14.06
N MET A 84 -18.36 -8.99 -13.52
CA MET A 84 -19.71 -8.49 -13.76
C MET A 84 -19.84 -7.73 -15.08
N GLY A 85 -18.77 -7.59 -15.88
CA GLY A 85 -18.77 -6.84 -17.13
C GLY A 85 -18.92 -5.32 -16.97
N SER A 86 -18.82 -4.81 -15.73
CA SER A 86 -18.97 -3.38 -15.41
C SER A 86 -17.69 -2.58 -15.68
N LEU A 87 -16.55 -3.25 -15.75
CA LEU A 87 -15.24 -2.67 -16.05
C LEU A 87 -14.60 -3.40 -17.22
N GLN A 88 -14.02 -2.65 -18.14
CA GLN A 88 -13.11 -3.19 -19.14
C GLN A 88 -11.73 -3.39 -18.53
N ILE A 89 -10.98 -4.38 -19.01
CA ILE A 89 -9.59 -4.58 -18.60
C ILE A 89 -8.77 -3.41 -19.14
N ASP A 90 -8.45 -2.50 -18.26
CA ASP A 90 -7.57 -1.36 -18.53
C ASP A 90 -6.25 -1.54 -17.77
N TRP A 91 -5.20 -0.84 -18.24
CA TRP A 91 -3.92 -0.75 -17.53
C TRP A 91 -4.06 -0.30 -16.06
N LYS A 92 -5.18 0.33 -15.70
CA LYS A 92 -5.53 0.76 -14.32
C LYS A 92 -5.62 -0.41 -13.34
N CYS A 93 -5.95 -1.61 -13.79
CA CYS A 93 -5.98 -2.82 -12.95
C CYS A 93 -4.61 -3.19 -12.37
N VAL A 94 -3.52 -2.68 -12.96
CA VAL A 94 -2.16 -2.89 -12.48
C VAL A 94 -1.83 -2.01 -11.27
N LEU A 95 -2.52 -0.88 -11.08
CA LEU A 95 -2.22 0.09 -10.02
C LEU A 95 -2.30 -0.52 -8.60
N PRO A 96 -3.34 -1.26 -8.21
CA PRO A 96 -3.38 -1.89 -6.89
C PRO A 96 -2.25 -2.91 -6.67
N LEU A 97 -1.83 -3.61 -7.73
CA LEU A 97 -0.70 -4.54 -7.66
C LEU A 97 0.62 -3.81 -7.42
N LEU A 98 0.82 -2.64 -8.04
CA LEU A 98 2.00 -1.80 -7.78
C LEU A 98 2.04 -1.30 -6.34
N ILE A 99 0.90 -0.91 -5.76
CA ILE A 99 0.80 -0.52 -4.35
C ILE A 99 1.29 -1.67 -3.45
N ILE A 100 0.82 -2.89 -3.71
CA ILE A 100 1.23 -4.09 -2.95
C ILE A 100 2.74 -4.31 -3.05
N ILE A 101 3.29 -4.26 -4.27
CA ILE A 101 4.72 -4.49 -4.51
C ILE A 101 5.57 -3.47 -3.74
N PHE A 102 5.26 -2.19 -3.85
CA PHE A 102 6.03 -1.14 -3.17
C PHE A 102 5.97 -1.26 -1.64
N HIS A 103 4.81 -1.59 -1.07
CA HIS A 103 4.68 -1.78 0.37
C HIS A 103 5.36 -3.06 0.87
N ILE A 104 5.38 -4.14 0.08
CA ILE A 104 6.15 -5.34 0.41
C ILE A 104 7.66 -5.04 0.38
N LEU A 105 8.15 -4.31 -0.62
CA LEU A 105 9.56 -3.92 -0.68
C LEU A 105 9.95 -3.03 0.50
N ALA A 106 9.09 -2.08 0.88
CA ALA A 106 9.28 -1.25 2.07
C ALA A 106 9.32 -2.12 3.33
N TYR A 107 8.38 -3.06 3.50
CA TYR A 107 8.34 -3.97 4.65
C TYR A 107 9.61 -4.82 4.78
N ILE A 108 10.09 -5.39 3.68
CA ILE A 108 11.34 -6.18 3.66
C ILE A 108 12.53 -5.32 4.08
N GLY A 109 12.58 -4.08 3.59
CA GLY A 109 13.61 -3.11 3.97
C GLY A 109 13.59 -2.84 5.47
N ILE A 110 12.43 -2.49 6.04
CA ILE A 110 12.25 -2.19 7.46
C ILE A 110 12.64 -3.39 8.33
N ARG A 111 12.24 -4.59 7.92
CA ARG A 111 12.57 -5.83 8.63
C ARG A 111 14.09 -6.11 8.66
N LYS A 112 14.79 -5.86 7.55
CA LYS A 112 16.26 -5.98 7.50
C LYS A 112 16.93 -5.01 8.48
N ASP A 113 16.46 -3.76 8.52
CA ASP A 113 16.99 -2.74 9.43
C ASP A 113 16.78 -3.10 10.90
N GLU A 114 15.59 -3.57 11.26
CA GLU A 114 15.31 -4.00 12.64
C GLU A 114 16.23 -5.15 13.06
N LYS A 115 16.47 -6.09 12.15
CA LYS A 115 17.37 -7.22 12.41
C LYS A 115 18.82 -6.76 12.64
N LEU A 116 19.30 -5.79 11.86
CA LEU A 116 20.65 -5.22 12.02
C LEU A 116 20.80 -4.50 13.36
N VAL A 117 19.83 -3.68 13.76
CA VAL A 117 19.87 -2.97 15.05
C VAL A 117 19.89 -3.95 16.20
N ARG A 118 19.05 -4.98 16.19
CA ARG A 118 19.05 -6.02 17.23
C ARG A 118 20.37 -6.81 17.32
N SER A 119 21.05 -7.01 16.20
CA SER A 119 22.35 -7.70 16.21
C SER A 119 23.43 -6.82 16.84
N MET A 120 23.39 -5.50 16.63
CA MET A 120 24.34 -4.59 17.26
C MET A 120 24.10 -4.43 18.77
N ASP A 121 22.86 -4.45 19.22
CA ASP A 121 22.51 -4.38 20.64
C ASP A 121 22.97 -5.64 21.43
N ARG A 122 23.13 -6.79 20.75
CA ARG A 122 23.64 -8.03 21.37
C ARG A 122 25.16 -8.03 21.57
N ILE A 123 25.90 -7.18 20.90
CA ILE A 123 27.36 -7.10 20.97
C ILE A 123 27.80 -6.18 22.12
N ARG A 124 26.90 -5.40 22.66
CA ARG A 124 27.11 -4.57 23.85
C ARG A 124 26.71 -5.31 25.12
#